data_d7245c3daf1391098a62d106e3c4ef28
#
_entry.id   d7245c3daf1391098a62d106e3c4ef28
#
_cell.length_a   1.000
_cell.length_b   1.000
_cell.length_c   1.000
_cell.angle_alpha   90.00
_cell.angle_beta   90.00
_cell.angle_gamma   90.00
#
_symmetry.space_group_name_H-M   'P 1'
#
loop_
_entity.id
_entity.type
_entity.pdbx_description
1 polymer ?
#
loop_
_entity_poly.entity_id
_entity_poly.type
_entity_poly.pdbx_seq_one_letter_code
_entity_poly.pdbx_strand_id
1 'polypeptide(L)'
;MRALLWMLVMLMSACDGVVFAIRLGNNENNPQMAAASLRDGSRPTRRAVFALGSFWRAEAVFGCLPGVVGTQVGYSGGSKQNPDYRSIGDHAESVEVEYDPTVIRYEQLLDIFWSSHDPTQLFGQGPDVGEQYSDEEAALAVVSRKREQAKLVDTQVTTEIEALEMFYPAEFEHQKFEMKRRPILVQLLGDSTEEDNTKSTAAARLNGYAAGMCSPSFQKLIDNKLNLYLKYKPKMQELF
;
A
#
# COMPACT_ATOMS: atom_id res chain seq x y z
N MET A 1 -14.09 23.34 29.30
CA MET A 1 -12.68 23.67 28.97
C MET A 1 -12.02 22.73 27.94
N ARG A 2 -12.80 21.85 27.27
CA ARG A 2 -12.26 20.95 26.20
C ARG A 2 -12.50 21.47 24.77
N ALA A 3 -13.31 22.51 24.60
CA ALA A 3 -13.65 23.05 23.27
C ALA A 3 -12.70 24.15 22.75
N LEU A 4 -11.80 24.68 23.58
CA LEU A 4 -10.87 25.74 23.15
C LEU A 4 -9.53 25.24 22.59
N LEU A 5 -9.20 23.96 22.76
CA LEU A 5 -7.95 23.39 22.25
C LEU A 5 -8.05 23.02 20.77
N TRP A 6 -9.25 22.83 20.26
CA TRP A 6 -9.51 22.47 18.85
C TRP A 6 -9.49 23.65 17.88
N MET A 7 -9.68 24.87 18.36
CA MET A 7 -9.69 26.07 17.52
C MET A 7 -8.29 26.65 17.21
N LEU A 8 -7.26 26.22 17.91
CA LEU A 8 -5.88 26.73 17.70
C LEU A 8 -5.07 25.93 16.69
N VAL A 9 -5.52 24.73 16.30
CA VAL A 9 -4.83 23.90 15.28
C VAL A 9 -5.30 24.26 13.86
N MET A 10 -6.45 24.90 13.70
CA MET A 10 -7.05 25.27 12.41
C MET A 10 -6.49 26.55 11.76
N LEU A 11 -5.52 27.24 12.34
CA LEU A 11 -5.07 28.56 11.86
C LEU A 11 -3.64 28.61 11.32
N MET A 12 -2.98 27.48 11.10
CA MET A 12 -1.63 27.43 10.53
C MET A 12 -1.47 26.48 9.34
N SER A 13 -2.48 26.28 8.51
CA SER A 13 -2.31 25.50 7.29
C SER A 13 -2.76 26.29 6.06
N ALA A 14 -1.89 27.16 5.61
CA ALA A 14 -1.91 27.72 4.28
C ALA A 14 -0.47 27.66 3.74
N CYS A 15 0.01 26.46 3.48
CA CYS A 15 1.18 26.20 2.66
C CYS A 15 0.88 24.92 1.86
N ASP A 16 0.74 25.09 0.56
CA ASP A 16 0.60 24.00 -0.40
C ASP A 16 1.86 23.12 -0.38
N GLY A 17 1.83 22.06 0.38
CA GLY A 17 2.94 21.10 0.52
C GLY A 17 2.44 19.69 0.45
N VAL A 18 3.12 18.88 -0.29
CA VAL A 18 2.81 17.47 -0.38
C VAL A 18 3.19 16.73 0.86
N VAL A 19 2.31 15.85 1.19
CA VAL A 19 2.35 15.05 2.39
C VAL A 19 2.46 13.58 2.01
N PHE A 20 3.50 12.93 2.50
CA PHE A 20 3.51 11.48 2.59
C PHE A 20 2.67 11.10 3.80
N ALA A 21 1.70 10.21 3.62
CA ALA A 21 0.77 9.87 4.68
C ALA A 21 0.74 8.37 4.97
N ILE A 22 0.56 8.05 6.23
CA ILE A 22 0.26 6.71 6.72
C ILE A 22 -1.22 6.73 7.10
N ARG A 23 -2.01 5.87 6.46
CA ARG A 23 -3.43 5.75 6.73
C ARG A 23 -3.78 4.36 7.22
N LEU A 24 -4.62 4.31 8.21
CA LEU A 24 -4.94 3.11 8.95
C LEU A 24 -6.45 2.87 8.89
N GLY A 25 -6.84 1.72 8.39
CA GLY A 25 -8.24 1.33 8.30
C GLY A 25 -8.56 0.17 9.23
N ASN A 26 -9.59 0.31 10.05
CA ASN A 26 -10.13 -0.76 10.86
C ASN A 26 -11.48 -1.23 10.35
N ASN A 27 -11.56 -2.51 10.09
CA ASN A 27 -12.84 -3.20 9.88
C ASN A 27 -13.15 -4.22 11.00
N GLU A 28 -12.54 -4.05 12.17
CA GLU A 28 -12.74 -5.00 13.29
C GLU A 28 -14.12 -4.89 13.96
N ASN A 29 -14.87 -3.82 13.71
CA ASN A 29 -16.19 -3.61 14.33
C ASN A 29 -17.37 -4.17 13.52
N ASN A 30 -17.13 -4.96 12.46
CA ASN A 30 -18.23 -5.68 11.81
C ASN A 30 -18.25 -7.14 12.27
N PRO A 31 -19.15 -7.51 13.21
CA PRO A 31 -19.26 -8.88 13.74
C PRO A 31 -19.55 -9.94 12.65
N GLN A 32 -20.11 -9.50 11.51
CA GLN A 32 -20.42 -10.39 10.39
C GLN A 32 -19.17 -10.77 9.60
N MET A 33 -18.18 -9.87 9.46
CA MET A 33 -16.91 -10.18 8.79
C MET A 33 -16.02 -11.07 9.67
N ALA A 34 -15.93 -10.78 10.97
CA ALA A 34 -15.22 -11.64 11.92
C ALA A 34 -15.81 -13.05 11.96
N ALA A 35 -17.14 -13.18 11.93
CA ALA A 35 -17.82 -14.47 11.91
C ALA A 35 -17.66 -15.22 10.57
N ALA A 36 -17.50 -14.51 9.45
CA ALA A 36 -17.22 -15.10 8.12
C ALA A 36 -15.80 -15.67 8.07
N SER A 37 -14.79 -14.92 8.55
CA SER A 37 -13.39 -15.35 8.62
C SER A 37 -13.21 -16.63 9.46
N LEU A 38 -13.94 -16.73 10.60
CA LEU A 38 -13.91 -17.92 11.46
C LEU A 38 -14.54 -19.16 10.80
N ARG A 39 -15.42 -18.98 9.80
CA ARG A 39 -16.06 -20.09 9.07
C ARG A 39 -15.23 -20.64 7.93
N ASP A 40 -14.35 -19.81 7.35
CA ASP A 40 -13.51 -20.15 6.20
C ASP A 40 -12.14 -20.69 6.59
N GLY A 41 -11.76 -20.66 7.86
CA GLY A 41 -10.42 -21.06 8.31
C GLY A 41 -9.30 -20.13 7.84
N SER A 42 -9.64 -19.00 7.22
CA SER A 42 -8.69 -17.94 6.86
C SER A 42 -8.22 -17.20 8.11
N ARG A 43 -6.94 -16.88 8.16
CA ARG A 43 -6.41 -16.06 9.26
C ARG A 43 -6.95 -14.64 9.12
N PRO A 44 -7.26 -13.97 10.25
CA PRO A 44 -7.68 -12.57 10.20
C PRO A 44 -6.55 -11.71 9.61
N THR A 45 -6.85 -11.01 8.53
CA THR A 45 -5.96 -10.04 7.92
C THR A 45 -6.27 -8.63 8.43
N ARG A 46 -5.30 -7.73 8.34
CA ARG A 46 -5.45 -6.30 8.60
C ARG A 46 -5.12 -5.50 7.34
N ARG A 47 -5.52 -4.24 7.31
CA ARG A 47 -5.24 -3.32 6.21
C ARG A 47 -4.57 -2.05 6.71
N ALA A 48 -3.59 -1.58 5.93
CA ALA A 48 -2.94 -0.30 6.11
C ALA A 48 -2.86 0.42 4.76
N VAL A 49 -2.99 1.73 4.75
CA VAL A 49 -2.88 2.55 3.55
C VAL A 49 -1.69 3.48 3.68
N PHE A 50 -0.86 3.52 2.65
CA PHE A 50 0.36 4.32 2.62
C PHE A 50 0.39 5.18 1.35
N ALA A 51 0.70 6.47 1.49
CA ALA A 51 1.02 7.38 0.40
C ALA A 51 2.53 7.71 0.47
N LEU A 52 3.30 7.29 -0.53
CA LEU A 52 4.75 7.45 -0.57
C LEU A 52 5.26 7.80 -1.97
N GLY A 53 4.56 8.69 -2.65
CA GLY A 53 4.81 9.08 -4.04
C GLY A 53 4.03 8.22 -5.02
N SER A 54 4.54 8.07 -6.26
CA SER A 54 3.82 7.31 -7.28
C SER A 54 3.40 5.92 -6.81
N PHE A 55 2.09 5.66 -6.85
CA PHE A 55 1.51 4.42 -6.36
C PHE A 55 1.95 3.18 -7.15
N TRP A 56 2.41 3.32 -8.39
CA TRP A 56 2.98 2.20 -9.14
C TRP A 56 4.21 1.62 -8.46
N ARG A 57 5.10 2.50 -7.98
CA ARG A 57 6.29 2.11 -7.23
C ARG A 57 5.92 1.70 -5.80
N ALA A 58 5.03 2.44 -5.16
CA ALA A 58 4.56 2.15 -3.81
C ALA A 58 3.98 0.74 -3.68
N GLU A 59 3.15 0.32 -4.65
CA GLU A 59 2.59 -1.03 -4.67
C GLU A 59 3.66 -2.13 -4.74
N ALA A 60 4.68 -1.90 -5.54
CA ALA A 60 5.77 -2.86 -5.72
C ALA A 60 6.62 -3.05 -4.45
N VAL A 61 6.78 -1.99 -3.64
CA VAL A 61 7.55 -2.01 -2.39
C VAL A 61 7.02 -3.04 -1.40
N PHE A 62 5.70 -3.14 -1.25
CA PHE A 62 5.08 -4.02 -0.26
C PHE A 62 4.81 -5.44 -0.80
N GLY A 63 4.70 -5.61 -2.12
CA GLY A 63 4.20 -6.84 -2.73
C GLY A 63 5.01 -8.10 -2.42
N CYS A 64 6.32 -8.00 -2.16
CA CYS A 64 7.19 -9.15 -1.85
C CYS A 64 7.38 -9.44 -0.37
N LEU A 65 6.82 -8.62 0.52
CA LEU A 65 7.03 -8.81 1.95
C LEU A 65 6.34 -10.08 2.44
N PRO A 66 7.04 -10.93 3.21
CA PRO A 66 6.39 -12.06 3.88
C PRO A 66 5.28 -11.54 4.80
N GLY A 67 4.11 -12.15 4.73
CA GLY A 67 2.95 -11.72 5.49
C GLY A 67 2.02 -10.75 4.77
N VAL A 68 2.48 -10.08 3.69
CA VAL A 68 1.57 -9.34 2.82
C VAL A 68 0.76 -10.33 1.98
N VAL A 69 -0.56 -10.20 2.07
CA VAL A 69 -1.55 -11.05 1.42
C VAL A 69 -1.98 -10.45 0.09
N GLY A 70 -2.11 -9.13 0.04
CA GLY A 70 -2.49 -8.41 -1.17
C GLY A 70 -2.08 -6.94 -1.10
N THR A 71 -2.04 -6.31 -2.27
CA THR A 71 -1.85 -4.86 -2.41
C THR A 71 -2.87 -4.34 -3.41
N GLN A 72 -3.29 -3.10 -3.25
CA GLN A 72 -4.18 -2.43 -4.20
C GLN A 72 -3.82 -0.95 -4.26
N VAL A 73 -3.68 -0.39 -5.46
CA VAL A 73 -3.46 1.06 -5.59
C VAL A 73 -4.77 1.81 -5.70
N GLY A 74 -4.76 3.05 -5.25
CA GLY A 74 -5.95 3.89 -5.22
C GLY A 74 -5.66 5.32 -4.80
N TYR A 75 -6.73 6.00 -4.45
CA TYR A 75 -6.74 7.41 -4.07
C TYR A 75 -7.34 7.54 -2.68
N SER A 76 -6.72 8.34 -1.84
CA SER A 76 -7.21 8.55 -0.48
C SER A 76 -6.89 9.93 0.06
N GLY A 77 -7.61 10.38 1.10
CA GLY A 77 -7.37 11.60 1.85
C GLY A 77 -8.11 12.83 1.38
N GLY A 78 -8.43 12.93 0.13
CA GLY A 78 -9.13 14.07 -0.43
C GLY A 78 -10.64 14.06 -0.18
N SER A 79 -11.27 15.17 -0.45
CA SER A 79 -12.72 15.39 -0.31
C SER A 79 -13.51 15.09 -1.59
N LYS A 80 -12.84 15.00 -2.73
CA LYS A 80 -13.49 14.76 -4.01
C LYS A 80 -14.15 13.39 -4.07
N GLN A 81 -15.42 13.36 -4.46
CA GLN A 81 -16.14 12.11 -4.70
C GLN A 81 -15.70 11.45 -6.02
N ASN A 82 -15.51 10.14 -6.01
CA ASN A 82 -15.15 9.34 -7.18
C ASN A 82 -13.94 9.91 -7.95
N PRO A 83 -12.76 10.01 -7.32
CA PRO A 83 -11.55 10.42 -8.02
C PRO A 83 -11.16 9.40 -9.09
N ASP A 84 -10.49 9.86 -10.12
CA ASP A 84 -9.84 9.05 -11.15
C ASP A 84 -8.44 9.60 -11.45
N TYR A 85 -7.61 8.84 -12.18
CA TYR A 85 -6.22 9.22 -12.45
C TYR A 85 -6.05 10.58 -13.14
N ARG A 86 -7.02 10.97 -14.00
CA ARG A 86 -6.97 12.26 -14.73
C ARG A 86 -7.55 13.39 -13.90
N SER A 87 -8.31 13.08 -12.88
CA SER A 87 -9.03 14.03 -12.05
C SER A 87 -9.01 13.57 -10.60
N ILE A 88 -7.80 13.50 -10.04
CA ILE A 88 -7.53 13.01 -8.69
C ILE A 88 -8.10 13.96 -7.61
N GLY A 89 -8.22 15.26 -7.92
CA GLY A 89 -8.65 16.28 -6.97
C GLY A 89 -7.58 16.55 -5.92
N ASP A 90 -8.00 16.56 -4.67
CA ASP A 90 -7.18 16.75 -3.47
C ASP A 90 -6.73 15.41 -2.84
N HIS A 91 -6.96 14.27 -3.52
CA HIS A 91 -6.48 12.99 -3.04
C HIS A 91 -4.99 12.76 -3.32
N ALA A 92 -4.36 11.87 -2.53
CA ALA A 92 -3.05 11.31 -2.85
C ALA A 92 -3.17 9.94 -3.53
N GLU A 93 -2.21 9.64 -4.40
CA GLU A 93 -1.92 8.29 -4.83
C GLU A 93 -1.47 7.44 -3.64
N SER A 94 -2.15 6.34 -3.40
CA SER A 94 -1.97 5.53 -2.21
C SER A 94 -1.96 4.04 -2.54
N VAL A 95 -1.36 3.25 -1.67
CA VAL A 95 -1.41 1.79 -1.72
C VAL A 95 -2.08 1.25 -0.46
N GLU A 96 -3.12 0.46 -0.63
CA GLU A 96 -3.69 -0.37 0.42
C GLU A 96 -2.90 -1.68 0.49
N VAL A 97 -2.43 -2.03 1.67
CA VAL A 97 -1.68 -3.26 1.96
C VAL A 97 -2.52 -4.13 2.89
N GLU A 98 -2.94 -5.28 2.41
CA GLU A 98 -3.55 -6.31 3.22
C GLU A 98 -2.47 -7.26 3.73
N TYR A 99 -2.42 -7.51 5.05
CA TYR A 99 -1.37 -8.29 5.68
C TYR A 99 -1.87 -9.19 6.81
N ASP A 100 -1.15 -10.30 7.05
CA ASP A 100 -1.33 -11.21 8.19
C ASP A 100 -0.50 -10.67 9.37
N PRO A 101 -1.12 -10.13 10.44
CA PRO A 101 -0.40 -9.54 11.57
C PRO A 101 0.36 -10.58 12.41
N THR A 102 0.13 -11.87 12.19
CA THR A 102 0.90 -12.95 12.84
C THR A 102 2.22 -13.24 12.15
N VAL A 103 2.39 -12.78 10.90
CA VAL A 103 3.60 -12.98 10.07
C VAL A 103 4.41 -11.70 9.93
N ILE A 104 3.76 -10.56 9.73
CA ILE A 104 4.39 -9.25 9.63
C ILE A 104 3.65 -8.25 10.52
N ARG A 105 4.38 -7.60 11.42
CA ARG A 105 3.80 -6.58 12.30
C ARG A 105 3.68 -5.25 11.58
N TYR A 106 2.75 -4.42 12.03
CA TYR A 106 2.53 -3.09 11.49
C TYR A 106 3.79 -2.22 11.54
N GLU A 107 4.59 -2.29 12.62
CA GLU A 107 5.85 -1.56 12.74
C GLU A 107 6.87 -1.92 11.65
N GLN A 108 6.85 -3.16 11.16
CA GLN A 108 7.71 -3.57 10.05
C GLN A 108 7.25 -2.98 8.71
N LEU A 109 5.94 -2.81 8.52
CA LEU A 109 5.42 -2.05 7.37
C LEU A 109 5.81 -0.58 7.45
N LEU A 110 5.76 0.02 8.65
CA LEU A 110 6.24 1.38 8.88
C LEU A 110 7.75 1.53 8.58
N ASP A 111 8.58 0.57 8.99
CA ASP A 111 10.02 0.60 8.69
C ASP A 111 10.28 0.58 7.16
N ILE A 112 9.52 -0.22 6.42
CA ILE A 112 9.58 -0.26 4.95
C ILE A 112 9.08 1.06 4.36
N PHE A 113 7.96 1.60 4.84
CA PHE A 113 7.42 2.89 4.42
C PHE A 113 8.47 4.00 4.55
N TRP A 114 9.05 4.17 5.75
CA TRP A 114 10.05 5.20 6.03
C TRP A 114 11.34 5.06 5.20
N SER A 115 11.73 3.82 4.87
CA SER A 115 12.92 3.58 4.04
C SER A 115 12.68 3.73 2.54
N SER A 116 11.42 3.90 2.12
CA SER A 116 11.04 3.87 0.70
C SER A 116 10.71 5.24 0.12
N HIS A 117 10.74 6.31 0.93
CA HIS A 117 10.52 7.69 0.49
C HIS A 117 11.44 8.65 1.24
N ASP A 118 11.52 9.89 0.78
CA ASP A 118 12.19 10.98 1.50
C ASP A 118 11.18 11.66 2.44
N PRO A 119 11.27 11.47 3.76
CA PRO A 119 10.29 12.01 4.70
C PRO A 119 10.37 13.53 4.87
N THR A 120 11.36 14.19 4.25
CA THR A 120 11.56 15.65 4.31
C THR A 120 11.12 16.35 3.04
N GLN A 121 10.72 15.59 2.02
CA GLN A 121 10.32 16.15 0.73
C GLN A 121 9.01 16.92 0.85
N LEU A 122 9.08 18.21 0.52
CA LEU A 122 7.91 19.07 0.30
C LEU A 122 7.44 18.90 -1.15
N PHE A 123 6.14 18.84 -1.40
CA PHE A 123 5.55 18.83 -2.76
C PHE A 123 5.72 17.52 -3.58
N GLY A 124 5.30 16.35 -3.08
CA GLY A 124 5.20 15.11 -3.86
C GLY A 124 3.77 14.83 -4.38
N GLN A 125 2.72 15.03 -3.58
CA GLN A 125 1.29 14.83 -3.97
C GLN A 125 0.38 15.68 -3.09
N GLY A 126 -0.84 16.01 -3.51
CA GLY A 126 -1.76 16.98 -2.89
C GLY A 126 -2.08 16.78 -1.39
N PRO A 127 -2.79 17.72 -0.77
CA PRO A 127 -3.10 17.66 0.65
C PRO A 127 -4.01 16.48 0.98
N ASP A 128 -3.76 15.86 2.11
CA ASP A 128 -4.46 14.68 2.56
C ASP A 128 -5.11 14.85 3.92
N VAL A 129 -6.31 14.33 4.07
CA VAL A 129 -7.05 14.32 5.35
C VAL A 129 -7.93 13.07 5.44
N GLY A 130 -8.00 12.41 6.60
CA GLY A 130 -9.04 11.45 6.87
C GLY A 130 -8.77 10.32 7.84
N GLU A 131 -9.75 9.83 8.61
CA GLU A 131 -9.63 8.88 9.72
C GLU A 131 -10.25 7.50 9.53
N GLN A 132 -9.56 6.43 9.94
CA GLN A 132 -9.99 5.38 10.91
C GLN A 132 -8.87 4.39 11.23
N TYR A 133 -8.49 4.25 12.50
CA TYR A 133 -7.49 3.30 12.97
C TYR A 133 -7.92 2.58 14.24
N SER A 134 -7.23 1.49 14.57
CA SER A 134 -7.12 1.13 15.98
C SER A 134 -6.24 2.17 16.67
N ASP A 135 -6.60 2.55 17.89
CA ASP A 135 -5.80 3.47 18.71
C ASP A 135 -4.34 2.99 18.84
N GLU A 136 -4.12 1.68 18.77
CA GLU A 136 -2.80 1.05 18.84
C GLU A 136 -1.94 1.33 17.60
N GLU A 137 -2.46 1.13 16.39
CA GLU A 137 -1.72 1.38 15.14
C GLU A 137 -1.44 2.85 14.93
N ALA A 138 -2.38 3.73 15.30
CA ALA A 138 -2.17 5.17 15.32
C ALA A 138 -1.03 5.58 16.26
N ALA A 139 -1.01 5.02 17.46
CA ALA A 139 0.07 5.28 18.42
C ALA A 139 1.43 4.83 17.86
N LEU A 140 1.50 3.66 17.22
CA LEU A 140 2.71 3.14 16.57
C LEU A 140 3.17 4.05 15.43
N ALA A 141 2.26 4.54 14.58
CA ALA A 141 2.59 5.46 13.49
C ALA A 141 3.17 6.78 14.04
N VAL A 142 2.54 7.37 15.06
CA VAL A 142 3.04 8.59 15.71
C VAL A 142 4.41 8.38 16.36
N VAL A 143 4.63 7.24 17.01
CA VAL A 143 5.94 6.89 17.59
C VAL A 143 6.98 6.72 16.49
N SER A 144 6.64 6.07 15.38
CA SER A 144 7.54 5.89 14.26
C SER A 144 7.96 7.22 13.64
N ARG A 145 7.00 8.16 13.42
CA ARG A 145 7.30 9.51 12.94
C ARG A 145 8.24 10.28 13.86
N LYS A 146 8.02 10.20 15.18
CA LYS A 146 8.95 10.82 16.16
C LYS A 146 10.35 10.21 16.09
N ARG A 147 10.44 8.89 15.87
CA ARG A 147 11.73 8.21 15.70
C ARG A 147 12.44 8.69 14.43
N GLU A 148 11.73 8.87 13.32
CA GLU A 148 12.33 9.40 12.09
C GLU A 148 12.75 10.87 12.28
N GLN A 149 11.93 11.71 12.91
CA GLN A 149 12.30 13.10 13.22
C GLN A 149 13.58 13.18 14.07
N ALA A 150 13.76 12.27 15.02
CA ALA A 150 14.96 12.25 15.87
C ALA A 150 16.27 11.92 15.12
N LYS A 151 16.20 11.40 13.91
CA LYS A 151 17.35 11.15 13.03
C LYS A 151 17.80 12.42 12.27
N LEU A 152 16.96 13.44 12.21
CA LEU A 152 17.17 14.66 11.43
C LEU A 152 17.60 15.79 12.35
N VAL A 153 18.63 16.56 11.94
CA VAL A 153 19.20 17.63 12.78
C VAL A 153 18.59 18.99 12.44
N ASP A 154 18.50 19.34 11.15
CA ASP A 154 18.09 20.67 10.68
C ASP A 154 16.86 20.66 9.76
N THR A 155 16.20 19.52 9.63
CA THR A 155 15.03 19.34 8.78
C THR A 155 13.88 18.70 9.54
N GLN A 156 12.66 18.91 9.06
CA GLN A 156 11.47 18.33 9.66
C GLN A 156 10.90 17.22 8.79
N VAL A 157 10.36 16.19 9.46
CA VAL A 157 9.53 15.20 8.79
C VAL A 157 8.23 15.87 8.36
N THR A 158 8.00 15.92 7.06
CA THR A 158 6.77 16.47 6.44
C THR A 158 5.68 15.42 6.26
N THR A 159 6.04 14.14 6.37
CA THR A 159 5.07 13.03 6.32
C THR A 159 4.00 13.19 7.40
N GLU A 160 2.75 13.17 7.03
CA GLU A 160 1.61 13.26 7.95
C GLU A 160 1.07 11.87 8.30
N ILE A 161 0.43 11.79 9.45
CA ILE A 161 -0.26 10.59 9.92
C ILE A 161 -1.69 11.01 10.11
N GLU A 162 -2.53 10.43 9.31
CA GLU A 162 -3.92 10.77 9.26
C GLU A 162 -4.79 9.52 9.29
N ALA A 163 -5.96 9.70 9.69
CA ALA A 163 -6.96 8.68 9.71
C ALA A 163 -7.61 8.51 8.33
N LEU A 164 -7.90 7.30 7.96
CA LEU A 164 -8.47 6.96 6.66
C LEU A 164 -9.99 7.06 6.69
N GLU A 165 -10.59 8.05 6.02
CA GLU A 165 -12.04 8.09 5.80
C GLU A 165 -12.47 7.14 4.68
N MET A 166 -11.84 7.28 3.51
CA MET A 166 -12.22 6.53 2.32
C MET A 166 -10.98 6.20 1.49
N PHE A 167 -10.95 4.99 0.96
CA PHE A 167 -10.02 4.56 -0.07
C PHE A 167 -10.81 4.26 -1.35
N TYR A 168 -10.46 4.93 -2.43
CA TYR A 168 -11.02 4.71 -3.75
C TYR A 168 -10.04 3.89 -4.58
N PRO A 169 -10.36 2.63 -4.93
CA PRO A 169 -9.50 1.84 -5.81
C PRO A 169 -9.27 2.54 -7.15
N ALA A 170 -8.01 2.57 -7.60
CA ALA A 170 -7.68 3.08 -8.92
C ALA A 170 -8.10 2.10 -10.01
N GLU A 171 -8.13 2.58 -11.23
CA GLU A 171 -8.51 1.86 -12.44
C GLU A 171 -7.60 0.63 -12.66
N PHE A 172 -8.11 -0.39 -13.32
CA PHE A 172 -7.40 -1.67 -13.49
C PHE A 172 -6.04 -1.53 -14.19
N GLU A 173 -5.89 -0.58 -15.10
CA GLU A 173 -4.63 -0.34 -15.77
C GLU A 173 -3.50 0.09 -14.82
N HIS A 174 -3.83 0.68 -13.68
CA HIS A 174 -2.85 1.11 -12.68
C HIS A 174 -2.49 0.00 -11.69
N GLN A 175 -3.36 -0.98 -11.49
CA GLN A 175 -3.10 -2.12 -10.60
C GLN A 175 -1.97 -2.99 -11.14
N LYS A 176 -1.00 -3.37 -10.30
CA LYS A 176 0.13 -4.23 -10.67
C LYS A 176 0.90 -3.74 -11.90
N PHE A 177 1.12 -2.44 -11.97
CA PHE A 177 1.69 -1.75 -13.12
C PHE A 177 3.03 -2.33 -13.57
N GLU A 178 3.96 -2.56 -12.65
CA GLU A 178 5.30 -3.08 -12.98
C GLU A 178 5.24 -4.53 -13.53
N MET A 179 4.34 -5.35 -13.02
CA MET A 179 4.10 -6.69 -13.55
C MET A 179 3.53 -6.64 -14.96
N LYS A 180 2.52 -5.78 -15.21
CA LYS A 180 1.85 -5.65 -16.51
C LYS A 180 2.79 -5.19 -17.62
N ARG A 181 3.84 -4.45 -17.30
CA ARG A 181 4.91 -4.08 -18.26
C ARG A 181 5.76 -5.26 -18.74
N ARG A 182 5.62 -6.43 -18.12
CA ARG A 182 6.33 -7.67 -18.46
C ARG A 182 5.33 -8.78 -18.80
N PRO A 183 4.91 -8.92 -20.07
CA PRO A 183 3.85 -9.85 -20.47
C PRO A 183 4.07 -11.29 -20.01
N ILE A 184 5.33 -11.72 -19.90
CA ILE A 184 5.66 -13.06 -19.42
C ILE A 184 5.21 -13.28 -17.96
N LEU A 185 5.25 -12.26 -17.10
CA LEU A 185 4.80 -12.37 -15.72
C LEU A 185 3.29 -12.48 -15.63
N VAL A 186 2.55 -11.76 -16.50
CA VAL A 186 1.09 -11.88 -16.59
C VAL A 186 0.69 -13.29 -17.00
N GLN A 187 1.42 -13.89 -17.95
CA GLN A 187 1.17 -15.28 -18.39
C GLN A 187 1.37 -16.32 -17.29
N LEU A 188 2.20 -16.05 -16.27
CA LEU A 188 2.37 -16.95 -15.13
C LEU A 188 1.14 -17.02 -14.21
N LEU A 189 0.25 -16.04 -14.28
CA LEU A 189 -1.00 -16.02 -13.49
C LEU A 189 -2.12 -16.83 -14.17
N GLY A 190 -1.90 -17.26 -15.43
CA GLY A 190 -2.91 -18.03 -16.20
C GLY A 190 -4.11 -17.17 -16.60
N ASP A 191 -5.29 -17.79 -16.62
CA ASP A 191 -6.55 -17.16 -17.08
C ASP A 191 -7.27 -16.36 -15.98
N SER A 192 -6.54 -15.85 -14.99
CA SER A 192 -7.12 -15.01 -13.94
C SER A 192 -7.62 -13.67 -14.51
N THR A 193 -8.75 -13.20 -14.00
CA THR A 193 -9.31 -11.89 -14.39
C THR A 193 -8.45 -10.72 -13.82
N GLU A 194 -8.62 -9.52 -14.35
CA GLU A 194 -7.97 -8.33 -13.79
C GLU A 194 -8.41 -8.06 -12.34
N GLU A 195 -9.68 -8.34 -12.02
CA GLU A 195 -10.20 -8.20 -10.67
C GLU A 195 -9.56 -9.21 -9.71
N ASP A 196 -9.42 -10.48 -10.14
CA ASP A 196 -8.71 -11.50 -9.34
C ASP A 196 -7.26 -11.09 -9.10
N ASN A 197 -6.59 -10.55 -10.12
CA ASN A 197 -5.20 -10.12 -10.03
C ASN A 197 -5.02 -8.93 -9.10
N THR A 198 -5.99 -8.04 -8.99
CA THR A 198 -5.92 -6.86 -8.11
C THR A 198 -5.71 -7.26 -6.65
N LYS A 199 -6.36 -8.32 -6.18
CA LYS A 199 -6.27 -8.80 -4.79
C LYS A 199 -5.36 -10.01 -4.61
N SER A 200 -4.74 -10.49 -5.68
CA SER A 200 -3.92 -11.71 -5.66
C SER A 200 -2.57 -11.50 -4.99
N THR A 201 -2.24 -12.35 -4.02
CA THR A 201 -0.90 -12.42 -3.42
C THR A 201 0.17 -12.74 -4.47
N ALA A 202 -0.14 -13.60 -5.43
CA ALA A 202 0.79 -13.95 -6.50
C ALA A 202 1.08 -12.73 -7.39
N ALA A 203 0.05 -11.98 -7.78
CA ALA A 203 0.20 -10.78 -8.59
C ALA A 203 0.96 -9.68 -7.83
N ALA A 204 0.69 -9.46 -6.53
CA ALA A 204 1.45 -8.52 -5.70
C ALA A 204 2.94 -8.87 -5.66
N ARG A 205 3.28 -10.15 -5.47
CA ARG A 205 4.66 -10.63 -5.48
C ARG A 205 5.34 -10.49 -6.82
N LEU A 206 4.64 -10.80 -7.92
CA LEU A 206 5.19 -10.61 -9.27
C LEU A 206 5.37 -9.14 -9.62
N ASN A 207 4.52 -8.25 -9.09
CA ASN A 207 4.67 -6.81 -9.24
C ASN A 207 5.94 -6.31 -8.53
N GLY A 208 6.15 -6.71 -7.28
CA GLY A 208 7.38 -6.41 -6.53
C GLY A 208 8.65 -7.00 -7.18
N TYR A 209 8.57 -8.24 -7.70
CA TYR A 209 9.65 -8.86 -8.47
C TYR A 209 9.96 -8.06 -9.74
N ALA A 210 8.96 -7.65 -10.49
CA ALA A 210 9.11 -6.84 -11.70
C ALA A 210 9.85 -5.52 -11.45
N ALA A 211 9.60 -4.91 -10.31
CA ALA A 211 10.26 -3.66 -9.89
C ALA A 211 11.63 -3.87 -9.23
N GLY A 212 12.07 -5.11 -9.01
CA GLY A 212 13.33 -5.42 -8.31
C GLY A 212 13.30 -5.18 -6.80
N MET A 213 12.09 -5.14 -6.18
CA MET A 213 11.89 -4.83 -4.77
C MET A 213 11.91 -6.06 -3.86
N CYS A 214 11.96 -7.26 -4.43
CA CYS A 214 12.00 -8.48 -3.66
C CYS A 214 13.41 -8.78 -3.10
N SER A 215 13.45 -9.57 -2.01
CA SER A 215 14.71 -10.09 -1.50
C SER A 215 15.45 -10.90 -2.56
N PRO A 216 16.80 -10.96 -2.54
CA PRO A 216 17.58 -11.71 -3.52
C PRO A 216 17.20 -13.21 -3.59
N SER A 217 16.85 -13.80 -2.45
CA SER A 217 16.39 -15.19 -2.38
C SER A 217 15.07 -15.41 -3.11
N PHE A 218 14.13 -14.46 -2.95
CA PHE A 218 12.83 -14.53 -3.62
C PHE A 218 12.96 -14.23 -5.12
N GLN A 219 13.80 -13.26 -5.51
CA GLN A 219 14.10 -13.02 -6.93
C GLN A 219 14.63 -14.28 -7.60
N LYS A 220 15.62 -14.93 -7.01
CA LYS A 220 16.16 -16.18 -7.53
C LYS A 220 15.12 -17.30 -7.64
N LEU A 221 14.17 -17.36 -6.72
CA LEU A 221 13.06 -18.33 -6.79
C LEU A 221 12.19 -18.08 -8.02
N ILE A 222 11.82 -16.81 -8.27
CA ILE A 222 11.02 -16.46 -9.46
C ILE A 222 11.81 -16.67 -10.74
N ASP A 223 13.10 -16.30 -10.81
CA ASP A 223 13.97 -16.54 -11.96
C ASP A 223 14.00 -18.03 -12.33
N ASN A 224 14.15 -18.90 -11.35
CA ASN A 224 14.15 -20.35 -11.57
C ASN A 224 12.81 -20.84 -12.13
N LYS A 225 11.68 -20.34 -11.60
CA LYS A 225 10.34 -20.69 -12.11
C LYS A 225 10.11 -20.18 -13.52
N LEU A 226 10.56 -18.96 -13.83
CA LEU A 226 10.49 -18.37 -15.17
C LEU A 226 11.31 -19.20 -16.18
N ASN A 227 12.54 -19.56 -15.81
CA ASN A 227 13.39 -20.37 -16.67
C ASN A 227 12.77 -21.75 -16.96
N LEU A 228 12.16 -22.37 -15.96
CA LEU A 228 11.42 -23.63 -16.17
C LEU A 228 10.20 -23.42 -17.08
N TYR A 229 9.40 -22.39 -16.84
CA TYR A 229 8.26 -22.06 -17.68
C TYR A 229 8.67 -21.85 -19.14
N LEU A 230 9.67 -21.01 -19.39
CA LEU A 230 10.19 -20.74 -20.74
C LEU A 230 10.73 -21.99 -21.43
N LYS A 231 11.38 -22.88 -20.66
CA LYS A 231 11.91 -24.16 -21.19
C LYS A 231 10.80 -25.11 -21.65
N TYR A 232 9.66 -25.13 -20.97
CA TYR A 232 8.62 -26.12 -21.24
C TYR A 232 7.41 -25.55 -22.04
N LYS A 233 7.24 -24.23 -22.11
CA LYS A 233 6.16 -23.57 -22.86
C LYS A 233 6.08 -24.00 -24.33
N PRO A 234 7.18 -24.09 -25.12
CA PRO A 234 7.09 -24.54 -26.52
C PRO A 234 6.53 -25.95 -26.64
N LYS A 235 6.92 -26.86 -25.72
CA LYS A 235 6.44 -28.25 -25.74
C LYS A 235 4.96 -28.40 -25.37
N MET A 236 4.44 -27.47 -24.59
CA MET A 236 2.99 -27.45 -24.25
C MET A 236 2.14 -26.94 -25.41
N GLN A 237 2.65 -26.01 -26.23
CA GLN A 237 1.97 -25.52 -27.43
C GLN A 237 1.93 -26.53 -28.58
N GLU A 238 2.84 -27.51 -28.61
CA GLU A 238 2.85 -28.60 -29.60
C GLU A 238 1.89 -29.75 -29.25
N LEU A 239 1.29 -29.73 -28.04
CA LEU A 239 0.37 -30.78 -27.56
C LEU A 239 -1.12 -30.42 -27.73
N PHE A 240 -1.41 -29.22 -28.22
CA PHE A 240 -2.76 -28.70 -28.51
C PHE A 240 -2.82 -28.11 -29.93
#